data_6e413e298c23f8ec73e4af48f101dfed
#
_entry.id   6e413e298c23f8ec73e4af48f101dfed
#
_cell.length_a   1.000
_cell.length_b   1.000
_cell.length_c   1.000
_cell.angle_alpha   90.00
_cell.angle_beta   90.00
_cell.angle_gamma   90.00
#
_symmetry.space_group_name_H-M   'P 1'
#
loop_
_entity.id
_entity.type
_entity.pdbx_description
1 polymer ?
#
loop_
_entity_poly.entity_id
_entity_poly.type
_entity_poly.pdbx_seq_one_letter_code
_entity_poly.pdbx_strand_id
1 'polypeptide(L)'
;TVCVKLLEEEYNYEVVTACVDVGQPAEELQKSQNSADKINTGKHYIIDAKDEFANEYIARGIKANAEYEGYPLSTALARPLIAMKIIEIAEKEGATAIAHGCTGKGNDQFRFEAIIRSMSDFKIIAPIREMNLTRTEEVAYAKEHGLNLSYDKIYSIDENLWGRAIDL
;
A
#
# COMPACT_ATOMS: atom_id res chain seq x y z
N THR A 1 -6.02 -4.96 5.56
CA THR A 1 -7.22 -5.61 6.19
C THR A 1 -7.46 -5.02 7.57
N VAL A 2 -6.54 -5.15 8.54
CA VAL A 2 -6.68 -4.53 9.89
C VAL A 2 -6.88 -3.02 9.79
N CYS A 3 -6.08 -2.32 9.00
CA CYS A 3 -6.18 -0.88 8.80
C CYS A 3 -7.59 -0.44 8.36
N VAL A 4 -8.24 -1.20 7.46
CA VAL A 4 -9.61 -0.90 6.99
C VAL A 4 -10.60 -1.00 8.16
N LYS A 5 -10.52 -2.07 8.93
CA LYS A 5 -11.40 -2.25 10.10
C LYS A 5 -11.22 -1.17 11.15
N LEU A 6 -9.98 -0.78 11.42
CA LEU A 6 -9.71 0.33 12.33
C LEU A 6 -10.32 1.64 11.83
N LEU A 7 -10.21 1.92 10.51
CA LEU A 7 -10.81 3.13 9.92
C LEU A 7 -12.34 3.15 10.03
N GLU A 8 -12.99 1.99 9.87
CA GLU A 8 -14.43 1.86 10.01
C GLU A 8 -14.88 1.97 11.48
N GLU A 9 -14.25 1.24 12.38
CA GLU A 9 -14.71 1.06 13.76
C GLU A 9 -14.24 2.18 14.70
N GLU A 10 -12.96 2.57 14.60
CA GLU A 10 -12.38 3.56 15.52
C GLU A 10 -12.45 5.00 14.98
N TYR A 11 -12.38 5.15 13.66
CA TYR A 11 -12.41 6.47 13.02
C TYR A 11 -13.75 6.81 12.38
N ASN A 12 -14.68 5.85 12.31
CA ASN A 12 -16.02 6.00 11.71
C ASN A 12 -15.98 6.52 10.26
N TYR A 13 -15.03 6.03 9.44
CA TYR A 13 -14.93 6.34 8.03
C TYR A 13 -15.63 5.28 7.17
N GLU A 14 -16.27 5.72 6.09
CA GLU A 14 -16.58 4.88 4.94
C GLU A 14 -15.32 4.69 4.12
N VAL A 15 -14.90 3.45 3.86
CA VAL A 15 -13.60 3.14 3.28
C VAL A 15 -13.74 2.63 1.86
N VAL A 16 -13.08 3.33 0.92
CA VAL A 16 -12.81 2.84 -0.42
C VAL A 16 -11.38 2.32 -0.45
N THR A 17 -11.17 1.14 -1.03
CA THR A 17 -9.84 0.54 -1.11
C THR A 17 -9.32 0.51 -2.53
N ALA A 18 -7.99 0.56 -2.69
CA ALA A 18 -7.35 0.45 -3.98
C ALA A 18 -6.05 -0.35 -3.91
N CYS A 19 -5.77 -1.10 -4.97
CA CYS A 19 -4.51 -1.79 -5.22
C CYS A 19 -3.99 -1.33 -6.58
N VAL A 20 -2.72 -0.96 -6.66
CA VAL A 20 -2.08 -0.53 -7.90
C VAL A 20 -1.19 -1.65 -8.41
N ASP A 21 -1.46 -2.09 -9.64
CA ASP A 21 -0.67 -3.11 -10.33
C ASP A 21 0.56 -2.46 -10.96
N VAL A 22 1.72 -2.70 -10.36
CA VAL A 22 3.04 -2.30 -10.85
C VAL A 22 3.87 -3.53 -11.29
N GLY A 23 3.18 -4.66 -11.57
CA GLY A 23 3.77 -5.91 -12.02
C GLY A 23 4.09 -6.91 -10.92
N GLN A 24 3.44 -6.81 -9.77
CA GLN A 24 3.45 -7.88 -8.77
C GLN A 24 2.70 -9.13 -9.29
N PRO A 25 2.95 -10.32 -8.72
CA PRO A 25 2.29 -11.54 -9.12
C PRO A 25 0.76 -11.44 -9.11
N ALA A 26 0.11 -12.01 -10.13
CA ALA A 26 -1.36 -11.99 -10.27
C ALA A 26 -2.09 -12.54 -9.03
N GLU A 27 -1.46 -13.50 -8.33
CA GLU A 27 -1.99 -14.03 -7.08
C GLU A 27 -2.10 -12.98 -5.97
N GLU A 28 -1.22 -11.98 -5.96
CA GLU A 28 -1.26 -10.90 -4.97
C GLU A 28 -2.41 -9.92 -5.26
N LEU A 29 -2.66 -9.64 -6.53
CA LEU A 29 -3.82 -8.86 -6.95
C LEU A 29 -5.12 -9.58 -6.59
N GLN A 30 -5.20 -10.88 -6.83
CA GLN A 30 -6.36 -11.69 -6.46
C GLN A 30 -6.56 -11.74 -4.93
N LYS A 31 -5.48 -11.82 -4.15
CA LYS A 31 -5.57 -11.73 -2.68
C LYS A 31 -6.09 -10.38 -2.21
N SER A 32 -5.68 -9.29 -2.87
CA SER A 32 -6.20 -7.95 -2.58
C SER A 32 -7.71 -7.88 -2.79
N GLN A 33 -8.18 -8.35 -3.95
CA GLN A 33 -9.61 -8.42 -4.26
C GLN A 33 -10.38 -9.27 -3.23
N ASN A 34 -9.91 -10.49 -2.98
CA ASN A 34 -10.54 -11.39 -2.03
C ASN A 34 -10.57 -10.83 -0.59
N SER A 35 -9.57 -10.02 -0.24
CA SER A 35 -9.53 -9.36 1.07
C SER A 35 -10.54 -8.23 1.14
N ALA A 36 -10.70 -7.44 0.09
CA ALA A 36 -11.69 -6.39 0.00
C ALA A 36 -13.12 -6.97 0.09
N ASP A 37 -13.38 -8.04 -0.66
CA ASP A 37 -14.67 -8.74 -0.65
C ASP A 37 -15.03 -9.28 0.75
N LYS A 38 -14.06 -9.86 1.47
CA LYS A 38 -14.26 -10.41 2.82
C LYS A 38 -14.57 -9.34 3.86
N ILE A 39 -13.99 -8.15 3.72
CA ILE A 39 -14.24 -7.05 4.65
C ILE A 39 -15.51 -6.29 4.28
N ASN A 40 -16.06 -6.58 3.09
CA ASN A 40 -17.22 -5.91 2.54
C ASN A 40 -17.01 -4.39 2.37
N THR A 41 -15.81 -4.00 1.94
CA THR A 41 -15.56 -2.61 1.53
C THR A 41 -16.47 -2.29 0.35
N GLY A 42 -17.16 -1.17 0.37
CA GLY A 42 -18.15 -0.82 -0.65
C GLY A 42 -17.57 -0.75 -2.06
N LYS A 43 -16.31 -0.30 -2.21
CA LYS A 43 -15.61 -0.23 -3.49
C LYS A 43 -14.15 -0.66 -3.32
N HIS A 44 -13.67 -1.46 -4.29
CA HIS A 44 -12.27 -1.81 -4.42
C HIS A 44 -11.80 -1.57 -5.84
N TYR A 45 -10.70 -0.84 -6.00
CA TYR A 45 -10.08 -0.55 -7.29
C TYR A 45 -8.82 -1.39 -7.49
N ILE A 46 -8.67 -2.00 -8.66
CA ILE A 46 -7.39 -2.52 -9.15
C ILE A 46 -6.99 -1.65 -10.34
N ILE A 47 -5.86 -0.96 -10.22
CA ILE A 47 -5.40 0.03 -11.19
C ILE A 47 -4.17 -0.53 -11.89
N ASP A 48 -4.29 -0.80 -13.19
CA ASP A 48 -3.13 -1.21 -13.99
C ASP A 48 -2.25 0.01 -14.28
N ALA A 49 -1.07 0.03 -13.67
CA ALA A 49 -0.06 1.07 -13.85
C ALA A 49 1.27 0.53 -14.42
N LYS A 50 1.27 -0.70 -14.98
CA LYS A 50 2.49 -1.36 -15.47
C LYS A 50 3.20 -0.57 -16.56
N ASP A 51 2.46 -0.07 -17.55
CA ASP A 51 3.03 0.67 -18.68
C ASP A 51 3.61 2.02 -18.21
N GLU A 52 2.91 2.72 -17.33
CA GLU A 52 3.39 3.97 -16.75
C GLU A 52 4.62 3.71 -15.87
N PHE A 53 4.59 2.66 -15.05
CA PHE A 53 5.73 2.29 -14.22
C PHE A 53 6.97 1.94 -15.05
N ALA A 54 6.80 1.17 -16.13
CA ALA A 54 7.90 0.81 -17.03
C ALA A 54 8.51 2.03 -17.73
N ASN A 55 7.68 2.87 -18.33
CA ASN A 55 8.14 3.94 -19.20
C ASN A 55 8.60 5.19 -18.45
N GLU A 56 7.91 5.58 -17.37
CA GLU A 56 8.18 6.83 -16.68
C GLU A 56 9.08 6.66 -15.45
N TYR A 57 9.10 5.49 -14.83
CA TYR A 57 9.88 5.25 -13.61
C TYR A 57 11.08 4.33 -13.86
N ILE A 58 10.84 3.13 -14.38
CA ILE A 58 11.92 2.15 -14.60
C ILE A 58 12.89 2.67 -15.66
N ALA A 59 12.40 3.16 -16.80
CA ALA A 59 13.26 3.69 -17.86
C ALA A 59 14.15 4.86 -17.39
N ARG A 60 13.63 5.72 -16.51
CA ARG A 60 14.43 6.78 -15.88
C ARG A 60 15.39 6.22 -14.84
N GLY A 61 14.95 5.23 -14.06
CA GLY A 61 15.79 4.51 -13.11
C GLY A 61 17.01 3.88 -13.76
N ILE A 62 16.83 3.21 -14.91
CA ILE A 62 17.93 2.64 -15.69
C ILE A 62 18.93 3.73 -16.12
N LYS A 63 18.43 4.84 -16.69
CA LYS A 63 19.27 5.96 -17.12
C LYS A 63 20.05 6.60 -15.97
N ALA A 64 19.47 6.61 -14.77
CA ALA A 64 20.07 7.17 -13.56
C ALA A 64 20.92 6.15 -12.79
N ASN A 65 21.03 4.91 -13.25
CA ASN A 65 21.63 3.81 -12.49
C ASN A 65 21.07 3.71 -11.05
N ALA A 66 19.74 3.65 -10.96
CA ALA A 66 19.01 3.69 -9.70
C ALA A 66 19.20 2.41 -8.88
N GLU A 67 20.30 2.36 -8.18
CA GLU A 67 20.74 1.29 -7.32
C GLU A 67 21.32 1.87 -6.03
N TYR A 68 21.17 1.14 -4.94
CA TYR A 68 21.81 1.44 -3.66
C TYR A 68 22.36 0.17 -3.05
N GLU A 69 23.71 0.04 -2.98
CA GLU A 69 24.40 -1.10 -2.40
C GLU A 69 23.95 -2.46 -2.97
N GLY A 70 23.73 -2.54 -4.29
CA GLY A 70 23.23 -3.74 -4.98
C GLY A 70 21.70 -3.92 -4.91
N TYR A 71 20.99 -3.05 -4.23
CA TYR A 71 19.53 -3.06 -4.20
C TYR A 71 18.94 -2.21 -5.33
N PRO A 72 18.11 -2.77 -6.23
CA PRO A 72 17.65 -2.10 -7.44
C PRO A 72 16.54 -1.07 -7.21
N LEU A 73 16.41 -0.50 -6.03
CA LEU A 73 15.43 0.54 -5.65
C LEU A 73 13.98 0.27 -6.16
N SER A 74 13.58 -1.00 -6.31
CA SER A 74 12.30 -1.39 -6.89
C SER A 74 11.12 -0.78 -6.15
N THR A 75 11.12 -0.89 -4.84
CA THR A 75 10.09 -0.34 -3.95
C THR A 75 10.12 1.19 -3.95
N ALA A 76 11.32 1.79 -3.93
CA ALA A 76 11.50 3.23 -3.92
C ALA A 76 10.95 3.90 -5.18
N LEU A 77 11.05 3.24 -6.35
CA LEU A 77 10.50 3.73 -7.61
C LEU A 77 8.98 3.51 -7.71
N ALA A 78 8.46 2.41 -7.15
CA ALA A 78 7.04 2.08 -7.25
C ALA A 78 6.16 2.93 -6.31
N ARG A 79 6.59 3.20 -5.07
CA ARG A 79 5.77 3.87 -4.06
C ARG A 79 5.26 5.27 -4.47
N PRO A 80 6.07 6.13 -5.12
CA PRO A 80 5.58 7.40 -5.65
C PRO A 80 4.43 7.26 -6.65
N LEU A 81 4.55 6.35 -7.62
CA LEU A 81 3.48 6.09 -8.59
C LEU A 81 2.22 5.58 -7.90
N ILE A 82 2.35 4.62 -6.98
CA ILE A 82 1.22 4.11 -6.22
C ILE A 82 0.51 5.25 -5.48
N ALA A 83 1.24 6.13 -4.81
CA ALA A 83 0.67 7.28 -4.11
C ALA A 83 -0.09 8.22 -5.06
N MET A 84 0.44 8.50 -6.25
CA MET A 84 -0.24 9.32 -7.25
C MET A 84 -1.55 8.68 -7.71
N LYS A 85 -1.56 7.37 -8.00
CA LYS A 85 -2.79 6.65 -8.38
C LYS A 85 -3.83 6.63 -7.25
N ILE A 86 -3.40 6.56 -6.00
CA ILE A 86 -4.32 6.66 -4.86
C ILE A 86 -4.92 8.07 -4.74
N ILE A 87 -4.14 9.13 -5.01
CA ILE A 87 -4.66 10.51 -5.06
C ILE A 87 -5.74 10.63 -6.14
N GLU A 88 -5.49 10.13 -7.36
CA GLU A 88 -6.46 10.14 -8.46
C GLU A 88 -7.79 9.46 -8.07
N ILE A 89 -7.73 8.34 -7.36
CA ILE A 89 -8.94 7.65 -6.87
C ILE A 89 -9.61 8.44 -5.74
N ALA A 90 -8.83 9.00 -4.82
CA ALA A 90 -9.37 9.81 -3.73
C ALA A 90 -10.14 11.04 -4.25
N GLU A 91 -9.61 11.72 -5.26
CA GLU A 91 -10.28 12.83 -5.94
C GLU A 91 -11.56 12.37 -6.64
N LYS A 92 -11.49 11.27 -7.40
CA LYS A 92 -12.63 10.68 -8.12
C LYS A 92 -13.78 10.30 -7.19
N GLU A 93 -13.47 9.77 -6.02
CA GLU A 93 -14.46 9.33 -5.02
C GLU A 93 -14.90 10.48 -4.09
N GLY A 94 -14.31 11.66 -4.18
CA GLY A 94 -14.58 12.78 -3.28
C GLY A 94 -14.18 12.47 -1.83
N ALA A 95 -13.10 11.70 -1.66
CA ALA A 95 -12.62 11.31 -0.34
C ALA A 95 -12.17 12.53 0.47
N THR A 96 -12.23 12.41 1.78
CA THR A 96 -11.77 13.47 2.71
C THR A 96 -10.38 13.21 3.28
N ALA A 97 -9.89 11.98 3.12
CA ALA A 97 -8.59 11.56 3.62
C ALA A 97 -8.03 10.39 2.80
N ILE A 98 -6.72 10.22 2.85
CA ILE A 98 -6.01 9.05 2.34
C ILE A 98 -5.41 8.32 3.53
N ALA A 99 -5.59 6.99 3.58
CA ALA A 99 -5.06 6.17 4.65
C ALA A 99 -4.06 5.11 4.14
N HIS A 100 -3.11 4.76 4.98
CA HIS A 100 -2.20 3.65 4.73
C HIS A 100 -1.89 2.86 6.00
N GLY A 101 -1.55 1.59 5.83
CA GLY A 101 -1.23 0.67 6.94
C GLY A 101 0.26 0.57 7.27
N CYS A 102 1.07 1.56 6.90
CA CYS A 102 2.49 1.53 7.22
C CYS A 102 2.71 1.73 8.72
N THR A 103 3.68 1.01 9.27
CA THR A 103 4.16 1.19 10.64
C THR A 103 5.04 2.44 10.75
N GLY A 104 5.36 2.86 11.97
CA GLY A 104 6.33 3.94 12.24
C GLY A 104 7.79 3.55 11.92
N LYS A 105 8.03 2.30 11.54
CA LYS A 105 9.34 1.75 11.20
C LYS A 105 9.45 1.58 9.69
N GLY A 106 10.57 1.96 9.11
CA GLY A 106 10.82 1.81 7.68
C GLY A 106 10.46 3.05 6.84
N ASN A 107 10.79 2.98 5.54
CA ASN A 107 10.78 4.11 4.62
C ASN A 107 9.49 4.28 3.83
N ASP A 108 8.62 3.28 3.77
CA ASP A 108 7.44 3.30 2.91
C ASP A 108 6.45 4.39 3.32
N GLN A 109 6.21 4.57 4.62
CA GLN A 109 5.39 5.67 5.12
C GLN A 109 5.88 7.02 4.60
N PHE A 110 7.20 7.25 4.64
CA PHE A 110 7.79 8.50 4.19
C PHE A 110 7.59 8.70 2.68
N ARG A 111 7.78 7.65 1.88
CA ARG A 111 7.62 7.68 0.42
C ARG A 111 6.18 8.00 0.02
N PHE A 112 5.20 7.35 0.64
CA PHE A 112 3.79 7.64 0.40
C PHE A 112 3.42 9.05 0.84
N GLU A 113 3.73 9.43 2.08
CA GLU A 113 3.33 10.72 2.62
C GLU A 113 4.00 11.89 1.92
N ALA A 114 5.26 11.76 1.48
CA ALA A 114 5.94 12.81 0.73
C ALA A 114 5.17 13.17 -0.56
N ILE A 115 4.70 12.18 -1.30
CA ILE A 115 3.93 12.40 -2.53
C ILE A 115 2.55 12.95 -2.19
N ILE A 116 1.82 12.35 -1.25
CA ILE A 116 0.48 12.80 -0.87
C ILE A 116 0.52 14.27 -0.45
N ARG A 117 1.47 14.66 0.41
CA ARG A 117 1.62 16.04 0.89
C ARG A 117 2.07 17.02 -0.18
N SER A 118 2.84 16.58 -1.18
CA SER A 118 3.33 17.45 -2.25
C SER A 118 2.33 17.64 -3.39
N MET A 119 1.43 16.68 -3.58
CA MET A 119 0.52 16.62 -4.73
C MET A 119 -0.95 16.82 -4.36
N SER A 120 -1.28 16.89 -3.07
CA SER A 120 -2.66 17.06 -2.61
C SER A 120 -2.74 17.68 -1.21
N ASP A 121 -3.94 18.14 -0.84
CA ASP A 121 -4.28 18.64 0.50
C ASP A 121 -5.01 17.59 1.36
N PHE A 122 -5.01 16.32 0.94
CA PHE A 122 -5.69 15.27 1.70
C PHE A 122 -5.08 15.09 3.09
N LYS A 123 -5.96 14.91 4.07
CA LYS A 123 -5.55 14.44 5.39
C LYS A 123 -4.97 13.02 5.26
N ILE A 124 -3.82 12.78 5.86
CA ILE A 124 -3.21 11.44 5.91
C ILE A 124 -3.55 10.79 7.25
N ILE A 125 -3.98 9.52 7.20
CA ILE A 125 -4.31 8.71 8.37
C ILE A 125 -3.49 7.43 8.31
N ALA A 126 -2.75 7.14 9.36
CA ALA A 126 -1.92 5.93 9.48
C ALA A 126 -2.27 5.19 10.78
N PRO A 127 -3.41 4.47 10.86
CA PRO A 127 -3.94 3.93 12.10
C PRO A 127 -2.96 3.03 12.84
N ILE A 128 -2.25 2.17 12.12
CA ILE A 128 -1.26 1.24 12.72
C ILE A 128 -0.15 2.01 13.43
N ARG A 129 0.34 3.09 12.81
CA ARG A 129 1.36 3.96 13.40
C ARG A 129 0.81 4.81 14.53
N GLU A 130 -0.34 5.43 14.33
CA GLU A 130 -0.96 6.35 15.29
C GLU A 130 -1.32 5.64 16.60
N MET A 131 -1.80 4.40 16.51
CA MET A 131 -2.10 3.55 17.65
C MET A 131 -0.87 2.78 18.17
N ASN A 132 0.27 2.91 17.49
CA ASN A 132 1.53 2.21 17.81
C ASN A 132 1.36 0.69 17.93
N LEU A 133 0.55 0.10 17.05
CA LEU A 133 0.24 -1.32 17.07
C LEU A 133 1.46 -2.15 16.67
N THR A 134 1.77 -3.12 17.51
CA THR A 134 2.75 -4.15 17.20
C THR A 134 2.14 -5.22 16.31
N ARG A 135 2.98 -6.02 15.64
CA ARG A 135 2.51 -7.15 14.83
C ARG A 135 1.64 -8.14 15.61
N THR A 136 1.99 -8.38 16.88
CA THR A 136 1.23 -9.27 17.76
C THR A 136 -0.16 -8.72 18.05
N GLU A 137 -0.27 -7.42 18.30
CA GLU A 137 -1.55 -6.74 18.54
C GLU A 137 -2.41 -6.70 17.27
N GLU A 138 -1.82 -6.47 16.09
CA GLU A 138 -2.53 -6.58 14.82
C GLU A 138 -3.13 -7.98 14.61
N VAL A 139 -2.37 -9.04 14.95
CA VAL A 139 -2.85 -10.43 14.86
C VAL A 139 -3.99 -10.69 15.84
N ALA A 140 -3.85 -10.19 17.06
CA ALA A 140 -4.89 -10.32 18.08
C ALA A 140 -6.19 -9.62 17.65
N TYR A 141 -6.08 -8.37 17.21
CA TYR A 141 -7.19 -7.58 16.68
C TYR A 141 -7.88 -8.29 15.49
N ALA A 142 -7.08 -8.80 14.54
CA ALA A 142 -7.61 -9.53 13.40
C ALA A 142 -8.42 -10.75 13.81
N LYS A 143 -7.95 -11.53 14.79
CA LYS A 143 -8.67 -12.71 15.31
C LYS A 143 -9.97 -12.33 15.99
N GLU A 144 -9.95 -11.29 16.81
CA GLU A 144 -11.14 -10.80 17.52
C GLU A 144 -12.24 -10.36 16.56
N HIS A 145 -11.85 -9.76 15.42
CA HIS A 145 -12.79 -9.27 14.39
C HIS A 145 -13.05 -10.27 13.26
N GLY A 146 -12.67 -11.54 13.45
CA GLY A 146 -12.93 -12.60 12.46
C GLY A 146 -12.17 -12.47 11.14
N LEU A 147 -11.10 -11.68 11.13
CA LEU A 147 -10.25 -11.50 9.96
C LEU A 147 -9.24 -12.64 9.87
N ASN A 148 -9.42 -13.54 8.90
CA ASN A 148 -8.48 -14.63 8.63
C ASN A 148 -7.26 -14.10 7.89
N LEU A 149 -6.26 -13.63 8.63
CA LEU A 149 -4.97 -13.21 8.08
C LEU A 149 -3.99 -14.39 8.19
N SER A 150 -3.40 -14.80 7.07
CA SER A 150 -2.28 -15.75 7.08
C SER A 150 -0.99 -14.98 7.36
N TYR A 151 -0.37 -15.24 8.50
CA TYR A 151 0.90 -14.63 8.91
C TYR A 151 2.10 -15.56 8.71
N ASP A 152 1.94 -16.58 7.85
CA ASP A 152 2.91 -17.67 7.69
C ASP A 152 4.21 -17.29 6.97
N LYS A 153 4.34 -16.02 6.53
CA LYS A 153 5.57 -15.57 5.87
C LYS A 153 6.58 -15.06 6.91
N ILE A 154 7.69 -15.78 7.02
CA ILE A 154 8.88 -15.36 7.81
C ILE A 154 9.56 -14.18 7.10
N TYR A 155 9.43 -14.10 5.78
CA TYR A 155 10.08 -13.09 4.93
C TYR A 155 9.06 -12.08 4.38
N SER A 156 9.47 -10.83 4.29
CA SER A 156 8.81 -9.83 3.46
C SER A 156 9.32 -9.97 2.03
N ILE A 157 8.41 -10.06 1.06
CA ILE A 157 8.75 -10.15 -0.35
C ILE A 157 8.12 -8.95 -1.05
N ASP A 158 8.96 -8.08 -1.59
CA ASP A 158 8.58 -6.99 -2.46
C ASP A 158 8.91 -7.36 -3.90
N GLU A 159 7.90 -7.40 -4.78
CA GLU A 159 8.05 -7.78 -6.17
C GLU A 159 7.24 -6.85 -7.08
N ASN A 160 7.87 -6.39 -8.16
CA ASN A 160 7.24 -5.60 -9.21
C ASN A 160 8.00 -5.78 -10.54
N LEU A 161 7.65 -5.04 -11.59
CA LEU A 161 8.32 -5.13 -12.91
C LEU A 161 9.83 -4.87 -12.85
N TRP A 162 10.32 -4.09 -11.89
CA TRP A 162 11.75 -3.75 -11.80
C TRP A 162 12.58 -4.84 -11.12
N GLY A 163 12.00 -5.56 -10.17
CA GLY A 163 12.74 -6.58 -9.46
C GLY A 163 12.03 -7.14 -8.25
N ARG A 164 12.72 -8.06 -7.60
CA ARG A 164 12.25 -8.75 -6.41
C ARG A 164 13.27 -8.62 -5.30
N ALA A 165 12.83 -8.16 -4.13
CA ALA A 165 13.60 -8.13 -2.89
C ALA A 165 12.97 -9.04 -1.85
N ILE A 166 13.81 -9.69 -1.05
CA ILE A 166 13.39 -10.56 0.06
C ILE A 166 14.12 -10.07 1.29
N ASP A 167 13.36 -9.59 2.27
CA ASP A 167 13.88 -9.08 3.54
C ASP A 167 13.47 -9.99 4.70
N LEU A 168 14.35 -10.06 5.73
CA LEU A 168 14.13 -10.78 7.00
C LEU A 168 13.39 -9.93 8.02
#